data_f427fd12b7b0ff08ac3540f5067a3757
#
_entry.id   f427fd12b7b0ff08ac3540f5067a3757
#
_cell.length_a   1.000
_cell.length_b   1.000
_cell.length_c   1.000
_cell.angle_alpha   90.00
_cell.angle_beta   90.00
_cell.angle_gamma   90.00
#
_symmetry.space_group_name_H-M   'P 1'
#
loop_
_entity.id
_entity.type
_entity.pdbx_description
1 polymer ?
#
loop_
_entity_poly.entity_id
_entity_poly.type
_entity_poly.pdbx_seq_one_letter_code
_entity_poly.pdbx_strand_id
1 'polypeptide(L)'
;MREWKKIEGFDFKEIIFEEYHHIAKITINRERYRNAFTPLTTWEMSQAFSYCRESQNIRVVILTGAGDKAFCAGGDMHVKGR
;
A
#
# COMPACT_ATOMS: atom_id res chain seq x y z
N MET A 1 20.07 -7.48 -8.76
CA MET A 1 18.99 -6.49 -8.78
C MET A 1 17.73 -7.05 -8.15
N ARG A 2 17.05 -6.25 -7.37
CA ARG A 2 15.84 -6.70 -6.71
C ARG A 2 14.67 -6.70 -7.68
N GLU A 3 13.87 -7.72 -7.60
CA GLU A 3 12.66 -7.78 -8.39
C GLU A 3 11.48 -7.98 -7.46
N TRP A 4 10.71 -6.93 -7.30
CA TRP A 4 9.50 -7.00 -6.51
C TRP A 4 8.42 -7.70 -7.32
N LYS A 5 7.74 -8.64 -6.69
CA LYS A 5 6.67 -9.38 -7.35
C LYS A 5 5.35 -9.01 -6.72
N LYS A 6 4.36 -8.81 -7.58
CA LYS A 6 3.02 -8.53 -7.09
C LYS A 6 2.49 -9.73 -6.33
N ILE A 7 1.93 -9.49 -5.16
CA ILE A 7 1.33 -10.56 -4.37
C ILE A 7 -0.03 -10.90 -4.98
N GLU A 8 -0.21 -12.18 -5.30
CA GLU A 8 -1.42 -12.64 -5.96
C GLU A 8 -2.61 -12.66 -5.02
N GLY A 9 -3.80 -12.63 -5.60
CA GLY A 9 -5.03 -12.75 -4.83
C GLY A 9 -5.70 -11.45 -4.50
N PHE A 10 -5.11 -10.32 -4.89
CA PHE A 10 -5.67 -9.01 -4.61
C PHE A 10 -5.77 -8.20 -5.89
N ASP A 11 -6.78 -7.33 -5.93
CA ASP A 11 -6.97 -6.43 -7.06
C ASP A 11 -7.08 -5.02 -6.50
N PHE A 12 -5.98 -4.55 -5.93
CA PHE A 12 -5.95 -3.25 -5.28
C PHE A 12 -5.90 -2.14 -6.32
N LYS A 13 -6.58 -1.05 -6.04
CA LYS A 13 -6.68 0.10 -6.94
C LYS A 13 -5.80 1.26 -6.50
N GLU A 14 -5.63 1.42 -5.18
CA GLU A 14 -4.94 2.60 -4.66
C GLU A 14 -3.65 2.26 -3.94
N ILE A 15 -3.32 0.99 -3.83
CA ILE A 15 -2.01 0.60 -3.32
C ILE A 15 -1.39 -0.43 -4.25
N ILE A 16 -0.08 -0.54 -4.17
CA ILE A 16 0.67 -1.58 -4.85
C ILE A 16 1.23 -2.48 -3.75
N PHE A 17 0.93 -3.77 -3.85
CA PHE A 17 1.29 -4.73 -2.81
C PHE A 17 2.22 -5.77 -3.42
N GLU A 18 3.47 -5.74 -2.98
CA GLU A 18 4.53 -6.54 -3.58
C GLU A 18 5.35 -7.23 -2.51
N GLU A 19 6.09 -8.25 -2.91
CA GLU A 19 6.98 -8.94 -2.00
C GLU A 19 8.32 -9.21 -2.67
N TYR A 20 9.34 -9.35 -1.84
CA TYR A 20 10.66 -9.74 -2.27
C TYR A 20 11.27 -10.51 -1.10
N HIS A 21 11.50 -11.81 -1.32
CA HIS A 21 11.93 -12.72 -0.25
C HIS A 21 10.91 -12.64 0.89
N HIS A 22 11.32 -12.22 2.07
CA HIS A 22 10.44 -12.17 3.24
C HIS A 22 9.97 -10.77 3.57
N ILE A 23 10.07 -9.87 2.60
CA ILE A 23 9.71 -8.47 2.79
C ILE A 23 8.48 -8.18 1.94
N ALA A 24 7.47 -7.61 2.54
CA ALA A 24 6.31 -7.08 1.81
C ALA A 24 6.46 -5.57 1.70
N LYS A 25 6.05 -5.03 0.57
CA LYS A 25 6.06 -3.59 0.36
C LYS A 25 4.66 -3.15 -0.03
N ILE A 26 4.14 -2.19 0.71
CA ILE A 26 2.85 -1.57 0.42
C ILE A 26 3.15 -0.15 -0.02
N THR A 27 2.81 0.16 -1.25
CA THR A 27 3.05 1.49 -1.83
C THR A 27 1.72 2.19 -2.01
N ILE A 28 1.54 3.33 -1.37
CA ILE A 28 0.36 4.15 -1.59
C ILE A 28 0.51 4.77 -2.96
N ASN A 29 -0.39 4.43 -3.89
CA ASN A 29 -0.24 4.80 -5.28
C ASN A 29 -1.30 5.83 -5.67
N ARG A 30 -1.20 7.00 -5.06
CA ARG A 30 -2.05 8.14 -5.37
C ARG A 30 -1.18 9.38 -5.56
N GLU A 31 -0.14 9.24 -6.36
CA GLU A 31 0.86 10.29 -6.53
C GLU A 31 0.23 11.60 -6.98
N ARG A 32 -0.80 11.52 -7.80
CA ARG A 32 -1.53 12.68 -8.30
C ARG A 32 -2.09 13.54 -7.17
N TYR A 33 -2.36 12.93 -6.02
CA TYR A 33 -2.91 13.60 -4.85
C TYR A 33 -1.90 13.59 -3.71
N ARG A 34 -0.62 13.46 -4.04
CA ARG A 34 0.47 13.36 -3.07
C ARG A 34 0.24 12.24 -2.08
N ASN A 35 -0.35 11.16 -2.58
CA ASN A 35 -0.62 9.95 -1.83
C ASN A 35 -1.55 10.17 -0.63
N ALA A 36 -2.42 11.19 -0.72
CA ALA A 36 -3.47 11.35 0.28
C ALA A 36 -4.40 10.13 0.21
N PHE A 37 -4.84 9.64 1.36
CA PHE A 37 -5.60 8.41 1.38
C PHE A 37 -7.09 8.67 1.42
N THR A 38 -7.84 7.75 0.84
CA THR A 38 -9.29 7.71 0.88
C THR A 38 -9.73 6.53 1.75
N PRO A 39 -11.03 6.38 2.01
CA PRO A 39 -11.50 5.16 2.68
C PRO A 39 -11.10 3.88 1.95
N LEU A 40 -11.08 3.91 0.61
CA LEU A 40 -10.65 2.75 -0.15
C LEU A 40 -9.18 2.44 0.08
N THR A 41 -8.31 3.48 0.08
CA THR A 41 -6.90 3.26 0.36
C THR A 41 -6.72 2.59 1.72
N THR A 42 -7.44 3.09 2.73
CA THR A 42 -7.35 2.54 4.08
C THR A 42 -7.82 1.10 4.12
N TRP A 43 -8.92 0.81 3.43
CA TRP A 43 -9.45 -0.55 3.39
C TRP A 43 -8.44 -1.49 2.71
N GLU A 44 -7.85 -1.05 1.61
CA GLU A 44 -6.89 -1.88 0.89
C GLU A 44 -5.65 -2.14 1.74
N MET A 45 -5.17 -1.11 2.43
CA MET A 45 -4.02 -1.29 3.31
C MET A 45 -4.34 -2.27 4.43
N SER A 46 -5.55 -2.19 4.97
CA SER A 46 -5.97 -3.10 6.02
C SER A 46 -5.96 -4.55 5.54
N GLN A 47 -6.39 -4.79 4.30
CA GLN A 47 -6.34 -6.14 3.72
C GLN A 47 -4.90 -6.61 3.56
N ALA A 48 -4.03 -5.72 3.09
CA ALA A 48 -2.63 -6.08 2.90
C ALA A 48 -1.94 -6.38 4.23
N PHE A 49 -2.20 -5.58 5.26
CA PHE A 49 -1.61 -5.83 6.57
C PHE A 49 -2.11 -7.14 7.17
N SER A 50 -3.39 -7.45 6.98
CA SER A 50 -3.93 -8.71 7.47
C SER A 50 -3.25 -9.89 6.81
N TYR A 51 -3.02 -9.81 5.50
CA TYR A 51 -2.30 -10.85 4.81
C TYR A 51 -0.90 -11.04 5.37
N CYS A 52 -0.20 -9.93 5.59
CA CYS A 52 1.16 -10.00 6.12
C CYS A 52 1.18 -10.60 7.52
N ARG A 53 0.21 -10.22 8.35
CA ARG A 53 0.17 -10.72 9.71
C ARG A 53 -0.04 -12.22 9.75
N GLU A 54 -0.82 -12.75 8.82
CA GLU A 54 -1.12 -14.17 8.81
C GLU A 54 -0.15 -14.99 7.98
N SER A 55 0.71 -14.34 7.23
CA SER A 55 1.67 -15.05 6.39
C SER A 55 2.87 -15.48 7.22
N GLN A 56 3.27 -16.71 7.03
CA GLN A 56 4.46 -17.20 7.71
C GLN A 56 5.73 -16.84 6.97
N ASN A 57 5.60 -16.32 5.76
CA ASN A 57 6.76 -15.95 4.95
C ASN A 57 7.17 -14.51 5.11
N ILE A 58 6.22 -13.63 5.45
CA ILE A 58 6.49 -12.20 5.53
C ILE A 58 6.98 -11.86 6.93
N ARG A 59 8.16 -11.25 7.00
CA ARG A 59 8.78 -10.89 8.28
C ARG A 59 8.91 -9.39 8.47
N VAL A 60 8.93 -8.64 7.37
CA VAL A 60 9.10 -7.19 7.41
C VAL A 60 8.10 -6.58 6.44
N VAL A 61 7.50 -5.47 6.83
CA VAL A 61 6.59 -4.74 5.95
C VAL A 61 7.12 -3.33 5.79
N ILE A 62 7.29 -2.91 4.54
CA ILE A 62 7.71 -1.56 4.20
C ILE A 62 6.47 -0.83 3.70
N LEU A 63 6.22 0.35 4.26
CA LEU A 63 5.13 1.21 3.81
C LEU A 63 5.74 2.46 3.20
N THR A 64 5.39 2.75 1.96
CA THR A 64 5.97 3.87 1.25
C THR A 64 4.93 4.50 0.34
N GLY A 65 5.26 5.64 -0.26
CA GLY A 65 4.39 6.31 -1.22
C GLY A 65 5.01 6.32 -2.60
N ALA A 66 4.16 6.28 -3.62
CA ALA A 66 4.62 6.32 -4.99
C ALA A 66 5.18 7.71 -5.29
N GLY A 67 6.18 7.73 -6.19
CA GLY A 67 6.78 8.97 -6.61
C GLY A 67 7.78 9.51 -5.61
N ASP A 68 8.19 10.75 -5.81
CA ASP A 68 9.21 11.35 -4.95
C ASP A 68 8.75 12.63 -4.26
N LYS A 69 7.45 12.93 -4.30
CA LYS A 69 6.97 14.19 -3.75
C LYS A 69 6.43 14.08 -2.33
N ALA A 70 5.80 12.96 -2.02
CA ALA A 70 5.25 12.79 -0.69
C ALA A 70 5.07 11.31 -0.40
N PHE A 71 5.34 10.93 0.83
CA PHE A 71 4.96 9.59 1.28
C PHE A 71 3.44 9.51 1.36
N CYS A 72 2.83 10.41 2.12
CA CYS A 72 1.39 10.47 2.28
C CYS A 72 1.05 11.88 2.78
N ALA A 73 0.10 12.53 2.11
CA ALA A 73 -0.28 13.89 2.48
C ALA A 73 -1.40 13.93 3.50
N GLY A 74 -1.83 12.77 4.00
CA GLY A 74 -2.92 12.72 4.97
C GLY A 74 -4.20 12.29 4.31
N GLY A 75 -5.32 12.51 4.98
CA GLY A 75 -6.61 12.15 4.42
C GLY A 75 -7.00 13.06 3.27
N ASP A 76 -7.69 12.48 2.30
CA ASP A 76 -8.14 13.23 1.13
C ASP A 76 -9.33 14.09 1.53
N MET A 77 -9.15 15.40 1.49
CA MET A 77 -10.19 16.35 1.91
C MET A 77 -11.38 16.37 0.98
N HIS A 78 -11.26 15.75 -0.18
CA HIS A 78 -12.35 15.70 -1.15
C HIS A 78 -13.30 14.53 -0.90
N VAL A 79 -12.97 13.65 0.01
CA VAL A 79 -13.84 12.53 0.34
C VAL A 79 -14.92 13.01 1.27
N LYS A 80 -16.16 12.72 0.89
CA LYS A 80 -17.31 13.15 1.68
C LYS A 80 -17.66 12.12 2.74
N GLY A 81 -18.48 12.54 3.69
CA GLY A 81 -18.94 11.62 4.72
C GLY A 81 -17.99 11.46 5.88
N ARG A 82 -17.09 12.38 5.99
CA ARG A 82 -16.14 12.33 7.09
C ARG A 82 -16.51 13.32 8.15
#